data_d1b7514b10fb9902f095c5077eb4febe
#
_entry.id   d1b7514b10fb9902f095c5077eb4febe
#
_cell.length_a   1.000
_cell.length_b   1.000
_cell.length_c   1.000
_cell.angle_alpha   90.00
_cell.angle_beta   90.00
_cell.angle_gamma   90.00
#
_symmetry.space_group_name_H-M   'P 1'
#
loop_
_entity.id
_entity.type
_entity.pdbx_description
1 polymer ?
#
loop_
_entity_poly.entity_id
_entity_poly.type
_entity_poly.pdbx_seq_one_letter_code
_entity_poly.pdbx_strand_id
1 'polypeptide(L)'
;MSDADSLQAVSPQAPLTLRELAGLDRERCPLTRGVPFPPGAVHRTEDLRLTTASGEQIPTQLKPLAHWPDGSLKWVLADWQSDLVAGESLDLILGPGEGPTPIPTSQILVEEEDDSIRVCTGRLRLTLRRDRVGVCEDVELGHRSQNVFVPTTRFGATGLELWARVCEGESFGGT
;
A
#
# COMPACT_ATOMS: atom_id res chain seq x y z
N MET A 1 3.16 -50.58 -19.76
CA MET A 1 3.86 -49.82 -18.76
C MET A 1 3.51 -48.37 -19.04
N SER A 2 2.52 -47.89 -18.34
CA SER A 2 2.04 -46.49 -18.50
C SER A 2 2.76 -45.63 -17.45
N ASP A 3 3.67 -44.81 -17.92
CA ASP A 3 4.18 -43.70 -17.13
C ASP A 3 3.04 -42.66 -17.01
N ALA A 4 2.27 -42.77 -15.95
CA ALA A 4 1.41 -41.71 -15.55
C ALA A 4 2.33 -40.57 -15.07
N ASP A 5 2.56 -39.62 -15.96
CA ASP A 5 3.18 -38.34 -15.68
C ASP A 5 2.44 -37.72 -14.49
N SER A 6 3.05 -37.80 -13.32
CA SER A 6 2.58 -37.16 -12.12
C SER A 6 2.73 -35.65 -12.35
N LEU A 7 1.70 -35.02 -12.92
CA LEU A 7 1.53 -33.59 -12.92
C LEU A 7 1.53 -33.16 -11.44
N GLN A 8 2.69 -32.81 -10.94
CA GLN A 8 2.83 -32.16 -9.65
C GLN A 8 1.94 -30.91 -9.70
N ALA A 9 0.87 -30.95 -8.93
CA ALA A 9 -0.01 -29.78 -8.79
C ALA A 9 0.85 -28.61 -8.37
N VAL A 10 1.08 -27.68 -9.28
CA VAL A 10 1.85 -26.47 -8.99
C VAL A 10 1.07 -25.73 -7.92
N SER A 11 1.61 -25.66 -6.73
CA SER A 11 1.00 -24.88 -5.65
C SER A 11 0.85 -23.44 -6.11
N PRO A 12 -0.34 -22.85 -6.08
CA PRO A 12 -0.56 -21.48 -6.55
C PRO A 12 -0.01 -20.44 -5.53
N GLN A 13 1.12 -20.72 -4.92
CA GLN A 13 1.79 -19.86 -3.95
C GLN A 13 2.96 -19.14 -4.60
N ALA A 14 3.02 -17.82 -4.41
CA ALA A 14 4.13 -16.98 -4.85
C ALA A 14 4.92 -16.48 -3.64
N PRO A 15 6.16 -16.96 -3.44
CA PRO A 15 7.02 -16.46 -2.37
C PRO A 15 7.54 -15.07 -2.73
N LEU A 16 7.59 -14.18 -1.74
CA LEU A 16 8.07 -12.81 -1.84
C LEU A 16 9.10 -12.57 -0.73
N THR A 17 10.30 -12.12 -1.08
CA THR A 17 11.32 -11.72 -0.10
C THR A 17 11.54 -10.23 -0.19
N LEU A 18 11.40 -9.54 0.93
CA LEU A 18 11.75 -8.13 1.10
C LEU A 18 13.10 -8.06 1.80
N ARG A 19 13.94 -7.11 1.39
CA ARG A 19 15.22 -6.85 2.04
C ARG A 19 15.37 -5.38 2.31
N GLU A 20 15.69 -5.03 3.56
CA GLU A 20 16.08 -3.67 3.91
C GLU A 20 17.59 -3.52 3.67
N LEU A 21 17.99 -2.63 2.73
CA LEU A 21 19.38 -2.48 2.28
C LEU A 21 20.04 -1.17 2.71
N ALA A 22 19.27 -0.23 3.26
CA ALA A 22 19.79 1.09 3.66
C ALA A 22 20.23 1.16 5.12
N GLY A 23 20.02 0.09 5.91
CA GLY A 23 20.35 0.05 7.32
C GLY A 23 19.41 0.93 8.18
N LEU A 24 18.15 1.08 7.77
CA LEU A 24 17.15 1.92 8.43
C LEU A 24 15.92 1.11 8.80
N ASP A 25 15.43 1.28 10.03
CA ASP A 25 14.13 0.77 10.43
C ASP A 25 13.02 1.49 9.67
N ARG A 26 12.08 0.72 9.14
CA ARG A 26 10.92 1.24 8.42
C ARG A 26 9.64 0.75 9.08
N GLU A 27 8.81 1.69 9.47
CA GLU A 27 7.49 1.37 10.01
C GLU A 27 6.42 1.61 8.96
N ARG A 28 5.55 0.60 8.77
CA ARG A 28 4.44 0.63 7.81
C ARG A 28 4.87 1.16 6.44
N CYS A 29 6.02 0.63 5.96
CA CYS A 29 6.55 0.96 4.64
C CYS A 29 5.53 0.52 3.58
N PRO A 30 5.03 1.41 2.71
CA PRO A 30 4.16 1.04 1.63
C PRO A 30 4.95 0.28 0.57
N LEU A 31 4.41 -0.85 0.13
CA LEU A 31 5.03 -1.77 -0.79
C LEU A 31 4.04 -2.15 -1.89
N THR A 32 4.53 -2.19 -3.12
CA THR A 32 3.75 -2.58 -4.30
C THR A 32 4.53 -3.60 -5.11
N ARG A 33 3.90 -4.71 -5.49
CA ARG A 33 4.52 -5.76 -6.28
C ARG A 33 3.56 -6.37 -7.29
N GLY A 34 4.02 -6.53 -8.53
CA GLY A 34 3.37 -7.41 -9.51
C GLY A 34 3.77 -8.86 -9.24
N VAL A 35 2.79 -9.75 -9.10
CA VAL A 35 2.99 -11.17 -8.80
C VAL A 35 2.40 -12.02 -9.92
N PRO A 36 3.20 -12.87 -10.59
CA PRO A 36 2.71 -13.75 -11.62
C PRO A 36 2.14 -15.05 -11.04
N PHE A 37 1.12 -15.58 -11.69
CA PHE A 37 0.55 -16.89 -11.43
C PHE A 37 0.53 -17.74 -12.70
N PRO A 38 0.74 -19.06 -12.60
CA PRO A 38 0.63 -19.96 -13.75
C PRO A 38 -0.83 -20.11 -14.22
N PRO A 39 -1.06 -20.56 -15.48
CA PRO A 39 -2.40 -20.81 -16.00
C PRO A 39 -3.19 -21.77 -15.11
N GLY A 40 -4.48 -21.50 -14.92
CA GLY A 40 -5.39 -22.34 -14.13
C GLY A 40 -5.19 -22.32 -12.62
N ALA A 41 -4.19 -21.60 -12.11
CA ALA A 41 -3.82 -21.66 -10.70
C ALA A 41 -4.78 -20.90 -9.76
N VAL A 42 -5.20 -19.70 -10.16
CA VAL A 42 -6.07 -18.82 -9.38
C VAL A 42 -7.00 -18.07 -10.33
N HIS A 43 -8.28 -17.95 -9.99
CA HIS A 43 -9.27 -17.26 -10.83
C HIS A 43 -9.70 -15.90 -10.25
N ARG A 44 -9.62 -15.73 -8.94
CA ARG A 44 -10.13 -14.55 -8.25
C ARG A 44 -9.14 -14.01 -7.23
N THR A 45 -9.01 -12.70 -7.15
CA THR A 45 -8.16 -12.04 -6.14
C THR A 45 -8.68 -12.23 -4.71
N GLU A 46 -9.98 -12.43 -4.55
CA GLU A 46 -10.63 -12.67 -3.25
C GLU A 46 -10.21 -13.99 -2.62
N ASP A 47 -9.70 -14.95 -3.41
CA ASP A 47 -9.22 -16.23 -2.93
C ASP A 47 -7.74 -16.18 -2.47
N LEU A 48 -7.07 -15.04 -2.66
CA LEU A 48 -5.67 -14.84 -2.30
C LEU A 48 -5.50 -14.13 -0.96
N ARG A 49 -4.47 -14.54 -0.23
CA ARG A 49 -4.02 -13.88 1.01
C ARG A 49 -2.51 -13.70 0.99
N LEU A 50 -2.05 -12.57 1.50
CA LEU A 50 -0.64 -12.35 1.79
C LEU A 50 -0.38 -12.75 3.24
N THR A 51 0.56 -13.65 3.46
CA THR A 51 0.89 -14.16 4.79
C THR A 51 2.39 -14.08 5.05
N THR A 52 2.76 -13.98 6.32
CA THR A 52 4.12 -14.22 6.78
C THR A 52 4.46 -15.71 6.71
N ALA A 53 5.71 -16.06 6.90
CA ALA A 53 6.15 -17.46 7.03
C ALA A 53 5.49 -18.19 8.22
N SER A 54 5.06 -17.46 9.26
CA SER A 54 4.31 -18.00 10.40
C SER A 54 2.81 -18.17 10.14
N GLY A 55 2.31 -17.75 8.97
CA GLY A 55 0.90 -17.84 8.59
C GLY A 55 0.04 -16.64 9.03
N GLU A 56 0.64 -15.61 9.60
CA GLU A 56 -0.08 -14.39 9.93
C GLU A 56 -0.50 -13.66 8.64
N GLN A 57 -1.79 -13.29 8.54
CA GLN A 57 -2.30 -12.57 7.38
C GLN A 57 -1.99 -11.08 7.47
N ILE A 58 -1.53 -10.52 6.35
CA ILE A 58 -1.21 -9.10 6.20
C ILE A 58 -2.33 -8.39 5.43
N PRO A 59 -2.85 -7.25 5.92
CA PRO A 59 -3.78 -6.43 5.16
C PRO A 59 -3.21 -6.09 3.78
N THR A 60 -3.89 -6.49 2.72
CA THR A 60 -3.38 -6.38 1.35
C THR A 60 -4.51 -6.01 0.39
N GLN A 61 -4.26 -5.05 -0.48
CA GLN A 61 -5.12 -4.78 -1.63
C GLN A 61 -4.59 -5.54 -2.84
N LEU A 62 -5.47 -6.25 -3.52
CA LEU A 62 -5.13 -7.04 -4.70
C LEU A 62 -5.93 -6.56 -5.91
N LYS A 63 -5.23 -6.34 -7.03
CA LYS A 63 -5.84 -5.91 -8.28
C LYS A 63 -5.38 -6.82 -9.43
N PRO A 64 -6.29 -7.44 -10.19
CA PRO A 64 -5.91 -8.18 -11.38
C PRO A 64 -5.34 -7.21 -12.43
N LEU A 65 -4.17 -7.54 -12.98
CA LEU A 65 -3.54 -6.78 -14.06
C LEU A 65 -3.71 -7.47 -15.42
N ALA A 66 -3.69 -8.81 -15.45
CA ALA A 66 -3.85 -9.59 -16.66
C ALA A 66 -4.41 -10.97 -16.34
N HIS A 67 -5.06 -11.58 -17.33
CA HIS A 67 -5.60 -12.93 -17.28
C HIS A 67 -4.98 -13.81 -18.37
N TRP A 68 -4.99 -15.10 -18.13
CA TRP A 68 -4.74 -16.11 -19.12
C TRP A 68 -5.98 -16.34 -20.01
N PRO A 69 -5.86 -17.01 -21.18
CA PRO A 69 -7.00 -17.30 -22.05
C PRO A 69 -8.12 -18.12 -21.39
N ASP A 70 -7.79 -18.90 -20.35
CA ASP A 70 -8.73 -19.70 -19.55
C ASP A 70 -9.47 -18.87 -18.48
N GLY A 71 -9.21 -17.57 -18.40
CA GLY A 71 -9.79 -16.65 -17.41
C GLY A 71 -9.09 -16.65 -16.06
N SER A 72 -8.08 -17.49 -15.84
CA SER A 72 -7.29 -17.46 -14.62
C SER A 72 -6.38 -16.22 -14.57
N LEU A 73 -5.98 -15.82 -13.34
CA LEU A 73 -5.11 -14.67 -13.12
C LEU A 73 -3.70 -14.96 -13.63
N LYS A 74 -3.17 -14.05 -14.45
CA LYS A 74 -1.80 -14.10 -14.97
C LYS A 74 -0.87 -13.21 -14.16
N TRP A 75 -1.33 -11.99 -13.86
CA TRP A 75 -0.61 -11.01 -13.05
C TRP A 75 -1.56 -10.35 -12.07
N VAL A 76 -1.14 -10.24 -10.82
CA VAL A 76 -1.84 -9.55 -9.75
C VAL A 76 -0.93 -8.47 -9.18
N LEU A 77 -1.43 -7.24 -9.06
CA LEU A 77 -0.78 -6.20 -8.28
C LEU A 77 -1.18 -6.40 -6.83
N ALA A 78 -0.20 -6.48 -5.96
CA ALA A 78 -0.38 -6.53 -4.51
C ALA A 78 0.19 -5.25 -3.89
N ASP A 79 -0.64 -4.56 -3.09
CA ASP A 79 -0.29 -3.36 -2.33
C ASP A 79 -0.50 -3.63 -0.85
N TRP A 80 0.54 -3.43 -0.03
CA TRP A 80 0.46 -3.66 1.42
C TRP A 80 1.44 -2.75 2.17
N GLN A 81 1.42 -2.84 3.50
CA GLN A 81 2.39 -2.17 4.36
C GLN A 81 3.07 -3.21 5.25
N SER A 82 4.38 -3.09 5.43
CA SER A 82 5.15 -3.92 6.36
C SER A 82 6.16 -3.08 7.13
N ASP A 83 6.42 -3.51 8.35
CA ASP A 83 7.58 -3.07 9.10
C ASP A 83 8.80 -3.85 8.62
N LEU A 84 9.95 -3.18 8.51
CA LEU A 84 11.22 -3.76 8.11
C LEU A 84 12.28 -3.27 9.08
N VAL A 85 12.99 -4.19 9.70
CA VAL A 85 14.13 -3.86 10.57
C VAL A 85 15.37 -3.63 9.71
N ALA A 86 16.22 -2.71 10.14
CA ALA A 86 17.45 -2.33 9.46
C ALA A 86 18.30 -3.56 9.11
N GLY A 87 18.60 -3.74 7.82
CA GLY A 87 19.44 -4.84 7.31
C GLY A 87 18.79 -6.22 7.30
N GLU A 88 17.55 -6.37 7.74
CA GLU A 88 16.86 -7.66 7.79
C GLU A 88 16.08 -7.98 6.51
N SER A 89 15.62 -9.21 6.44
CA SER A 89 14.76 -9.71 5.38
C SER A 89 13.45 -10.23 5.96
N LEU A 90 12.35 -9.97 5.24
CA LEU A 90 11.01 -10.46 5.56
C LEU A 90 10.51 -11.34 4.42
N ASP A 91 10.19 -12.60 4.73
CA ASP A 91 9.63 -13.55 3.79
C ASP A 91 8.10 -13.60 3.92
N LEU A 92 7.44 -13.46 2.78
CA LEU A 92 6.00 -13.46 2.65
C LEU A 92 5.57 -14.47 1.58
N ILE A 93 4.32 -14.88 1.64
CA ILE A 93 3.71 -15.78 0.65
C ILE A 93 2.37 -15.18 0.22
N LEU A 94 2.21 -14.92 -1.08
CA LEU A 94 0.91 -14.64 -1.68
C LEU A 94 0.34 -15.93 -2.26
N GLY A 95 -0.78 -16.39 -1.73
CA GLY A 95 -1.38 -17.65 -2.17
C GLY A 95 -2.82 -17.79 -1.72
N PRO A 96 -3.49 -18.91 -2.09
CA PRO A 96 -4.83 -19.20 -1.62
C PRO A 96 -4.92 -19.18 -0.10
N GLY A 97 -5.98 -18.58 0.40
CA GLY A 97 -6.24 -18.48 1.83
C GLY A 97 -7.72 -18.25 2.12
N GLU A 98 -8.14 -18.69 3.29
CA GLU A 98 -9.51 -18.59 3.75
C GLU A 98 -9.71 -17.43 4.75
N GLY A 99 -10.97 -17.06 4.95
CA GLY A 99 -11.38 -16.04 5.89
C GLY A 99 -11.34 -14.62 5.32
N PRO A 100 -11.80 -13.64 6.09
CA PRO A 100 -11.80 -12.24 5.67
C PRO A 100 -10.37 -11.69 5.60
N THR A 101 -10.13 -10.82 4.63
CA THR A 101 -8.87 -10.05 4.59
C THR A 101 -8.80 -9.14 5.83
N PRO A 102 -7.69 -9.13 6.56
CA PRO A 102 -7.53 -8.24 7.70
C PRO A 102 -7.75 -6.78 7.30
N ILE A 103 -8.44 -6.03 8.14
CA ILE A 103 -8.66 -4.59 7.93
C ILE A 103 -7.44 -3.84 8.49
N PRO A 104 -6.87 -2.88 7.74
CA PRO A 104 -5.79 -2.05 8.26
C PRO A 104 -6.20 -1.32 9.54
N THR A 105 -5.29 -1.21 10.50
CA THR A 105 -5.52 -0.53 11.78
C THR A 105 -5.81 0.96 11.61
N SER A 106 -5.30 1.58 10.54
CA SER A 106 -5.59 2.96 10.18
C SER A 106 -6.52 3.01 8.98
N GLN A 107 -7.70 3.56 9.16
CA GLN A 107 -8.66 3.78 8.07
C GLN A 107 -8.47 5.18 7.49
N ILE A 108 -8.75 5.31 6.20
CA ILE A 108 -8.90 6.61 5.56
C ILE A 108 -10.27 7.15 5.94
N LEU A 109 -10.29 8.32 6.59
CA LEU A 109 -11.53 9.04 6.89
C LEU A 109 -11.77 10.07 5.79
N VAL A 110 -12.99 10.08 5.26
CA VAL A 110 -13.43 11.06 4.28
C VAL A 110 -14.63 11.80 4.86
N GLU A 111 -14.49 13.12 5.00
CA GLU A 111 -15.54 14.01 5.48
C GLU A 111 -15.94 14.92 4.31
N GLU A 112 -17.22 14.91 3.96
CA GLU A 112 -17.76 15.78 2.92
C GLU A 112 -18.52 16.94 3.55
N GLU A 113 -18.17 18.14 3.16
CA GLU A 113 -18.85 19.39 3.47
C GLU A 113 -19.43 19.99 2.17
N ASP A 114 -20.24 21.03 2.26
CA ASP A 114 -20.93 21.59 1.09
C ASP A 114 -19.97 22.00 -0.04
N ASP A 115 -18.83 22.60 0.32
CA ASP A 115 -17.86 23.18 -0.62
C ASP A 115 -16.49 22.47 -0.58
N SER A 116 -16.30 21.49 0.29
CA SER A 116 -15.02 20.82 0.47
C SER A 116 -15.14 19.32 0.77
N ILE A 117 -14.05 18.60 0.53
CA ILE A 117 -13.85 17.21 0.93
C ILE A 117 -12.53 17.17 1.71
N ARG A 118 -12.61 16.66 2.93
CA ARG A 118 -11.43 16.44 3.77
C ARG A 118 -11.09 14.95 3.83
N VAL A 119 -9.85 14.61 3.50
CA VAL A 119 -9.35 13.23 3.54
C VAL A 119 -8.25 13.12 4.60
N CYS A 120 -8.40 12.23 5.55
CA CYS A 120 -7.44 11.99 6.61
C CYS A 120 -6.96 10.54 6.59
N THR A 121 -5.65 10.32 6.46
CA THR A 121 -5.02 8.98 6.48
C THR A 121 -4.36 8.65 7.83
N GLY A 122 -4.62 9.48 8.87
CA GLY A 122 -3.94 9.40 10.16
C GLY A 122 -2.58 10.12 10.20
N ARG A 123 -1.89 10.23 9.06
CA ARG A 123 -0.63 10.99 8.93
C ARG A 123 -0.73 12.18 8.00
N LEU A 124 -1.65 12.14 7.08
CA LEU A 124 -1.86 13.17 6.09
C LEU A 124 -3.31 13.62 6.16
N ARG A 125 -3.53 14.93 6.16
CA ARG A 125 -4.84 15.53 5.96
C ARG A 125 -4.79 16.39 4.70
N LEU A 126 -5.74 16.15 3.80
CA LEU A 126 -5.91 16.90 2.56
C LEU A 126 -7.27 17.57 2.59
N THR A 127 -7.32 18.83 2.16
CA THR A 127 -8.60 19.54 1.90
C THR A 127 -8.70 19.83 0.41
N LEU A 128 -9.76 19.32 -0.20
CA LEU A 128 -10.12 19.52 -1.61
C LEU A 128 -11.33 20.44 -1.66
N ARG A 129 -11.27 21.51 -2.44
CA ARG A 129 -12.40 22.43 -2.64
C ARG A 129 -13.16 22.09 -3.92
N ARG A 130 -14.49 22.21 -3.87
CA ARG A 130 -15.36 21.97 -5.04
C ARG A 130 -15.47 23.18 -5.97
N ASP A 131 -15.23 24.37 -5.43
CA ASP A 131 -15.36 25.67 -6.13
C ASP A 131 -14.09 26.09 -6.88
N ARG A 132 -13.03 25.32 -6.79
CA ARG A 132 -11.73 25.65 -7.40
C ARG A 132 -11.14 24.49 -8.19
N VAL A 133 -10.44 24.85 -9.26
CA VAL A 133 -9.64 23.90 -10.03
C VAL A 133 -8.27 23.82 -9.38
N GLY A 134 -8.05 22.79 -8.56
CA GLY A 134 -6.78 22.52 -7.87
C GLY A 134 -6.75 21.10 -7.35
N VAL A 135 -5.55 20.57 -7.13
CA VAL A 135 -5.41 19.19 -6.62
C VAL A 135 -5.76 19.12 -5.14
N CYS A 136 -5.31 20.10 -4.36
CA CYS A 136 -5.62 20.25 -2.92
C CYS A 136 -5.42 21.72 -2.52
N GLU A 137 -6.18 22.18 -1.54
CA GLU A 137 -6.00 23.55 -1.00
C GLU A 137 -4.97 23.55 0.12
N ASP A 138 -5.12 22.61 1.05
CA ASP A 138 -4.22 22.44 2.18
C ASP A 138 -3.73 20.99 2.29
N VAL A 139 -2.46 20.84 2.60
CA VAL A 139 -1.83 19.57 2.94
C VAL A 139 -1.20 19.70 4.30
N GLU A 140 -1.64 18.90 5.24
CA GLU A 140 -1.14 18.90 6.62
C GLU A 140 -0.52 17.53 6.94
N LEU A 141 0.66 17.51 7.55
CA LEU A 141 1.30 16.31 8.06
C LEU A 141 1.06 16.15 9.55
N GLY A 142 0.56 14.99 9.93
CA GLY A 142 0.39 14.61 11.33
C GLY A 142 1.71 14.21 11.99
N HIS A 143 1.99 14.76 13.15
CA HIS A 143 3.14 14.34 13.96
C HIS A 143 2.83 13.02 14.68
N ARG A 144 3.81 12.09 14.70
CA ARG A 144 3.64 10.72 15.22
C ARG A 144 3.19 10.64 16.69
N SER A 145 3.50 11.64 17.52
CA SER A 145 3.28 11.56 18.96
C SER A 145 2.17 12.45 19.50
N GLN A 146 1.58 13.35 18.72
CA GLN A 146 0.74 14.41 19.28
C GLN A 146 -0.62 14.64 18.62
N ASN A 147 -1.05 13.88 17.64
CA ASN A 147 -2.29 14.16 16.87
C ASN A 147 -2.39 15.62 16.36
N VAL A 148 -1.25 16.29 16.20
CA VAL A 148 -1.15 17.65 15.70
C VAL A 148 -0.81 17.61 14.24
N PHE A 149 -1.65 18.23 13.41
CA PHE A 149 -1.39 18.40 11.99
C PHE A 149 -0.71 19.74 11.77
N VAL A 150 0.38 19.73 11.01
CA VAL A 150 1.14 20.94 10.66
C VAL A 150 0.96 21.20 9.16
N PRO A 151 0.51 22.39 8.76
CA PRO A 151 0.43 22.76 7.35
C PRO A 151 1.81 22.65 6.70
N THR A 152 1.91 21.86 5.65
CA THR A 152 3.17 21.66 4.90
C THR A 152 3.17 22.36 3.56
N THR A 153 1.99 22.62 3.00
CA THR A 153 1.87 23.19 1.67
C THR A 153 0.54 23.93 1.54
N ARG A 154 0.59 25.17 1.04
CA ARG A 154 -0.58 25.89 0.57
C ARG A 154 -0.46 26.08 -0.93
N PHE A 155 -1.51 25.74 -1.64
CA PHE A 155 -1.63 26.06 -3.07
C PHE A 155 -2.27 27.43 -3.21
N GLY A 156 -1.46 28.47 -3.39
CA GLY A 156 -1.95 29.81 -3.66
C GLY A 156 -2.45 29.98 -5.10
N ALA A 157 -3.19 31.05 -5.36
CA ALA A 157 -3.73 31.37 -6.69
C ALA A 157 -2.65 31.61 -7.77
N THR A 158 -1.39 31.73 -7.41
CA THR A 158 -0.26 32.08 -8.29
C THR A 158 0.77 30.98 -8.50
N GLY A 159 0.57 29.76 -7.96
CA GLY A 159 1.49 28.64 -8.14
C GLY A 159 1.69 27.78 -6.89
N LEU A 160 2.54 26.78 -7.04
CA LEU A 160 2.89 25.85 -5.98
C LEU A 160 3.93 26.50 -5.06
N GLU A 161 3.54 26.92 -3.87
CA GLU A 161 4.47 27.31 -2.80
C GLU A 161 4.67 26.13 -1.85
N LEU A 162 5.82 25.48 -1.92
CA LEU A 162 6.20 24.39 -1.03
C LEU A 162 6.88 24.98 0.23
N TRP A 163 6.17 24.96 1.36
CA TRP A 163 6.72 25.27 2.67
C TRP A 163 6.76 24.00 3.50
N ALA A 164 7.91 23.34 3.56
CA ALA A 164 8.13 22.26 4.51
C ALA A 164 8.60 22.88 5.85
N ARG A 165 7.76 22.89 6.87
CA ARG A 165 8.18 23.10 8.25
C ARG A 165 8.44 21.74 8.88
N VAL A 166 9.69 21.37 9.02
CA VAL A 166 10.08 20.26 9.88
C VAL A 166 10.03 20.80 11.32
N CYS A 167 9.19 20.21 12.17
CA CYS A 167 9.15 20.55 13.59
C CYS A 167 10.36 19.95 14.30
N GLU A 168 11.50 20.60 14.13
CA GLU A 168 12.68 20.63 14.99
C GLU A 168 13.66 21.61 14.31
N GLY A 169 13.45 22.91 14.57
CA GLY A 169 14.49 23.95 14.54
C GLY A 169 15.24 24.29 13.26
N GLU A 170 15.03 23.63 12.13
CA GLU A 170 15.75 23.95 10.89
C GLU A 170 14.81 24.14 9.70
N SER A 171 14.86 25.36 9.15
CA SER A 171 14.15 25.73 7.92
C SER A 171 15.04 25.42 6.72
N PHE A 172 14.61 24.52 5.86
CA PHE A 172 15.18 24.39 4.51
C PHE A 172 14.37 25.28 3.55
N GLY A 173 14.94 26.42 3.17
CA GLY A 173 14.46 27.22 2.07
C GLY A 173 15.16 26.77 0.79
N GLY A 174 14.40 26.26 -0.18
CA GLY A 174 14.86 26.01 -1.53
C GLY A 174 14.13 26.94 -2.50
N THR A 175 14.84 27.79 -3.18
CA THR A 175 14.38 28.58 -4.34
C THR A 175 14.39 27.70 -5.59
#